data_0633d9595ff41285d157ee68e9f14d6f
#
_entry.id   0633d9595ff41285d157ee68e9f14d6f
#
_cell.length_a   1.000
_cell.length_b   1.000
_cell.length_c   1.000
_cell.angle_alpha   90.00
_cell.angle_beta   90.00
_cell.angle_gamma   90.00
#
_symmetry.space_group_name_H-M   'P 1'
#
loop_
_entity.id
_entity.type
_entity.pdbx_description
1 polymer ?
#
loop_
_entity_poly.entity_id
_entity_poly.type
_entity_poly.pdbx_seq_one_letter_code
_entity_poly.pdbx_strand_id
1 'polypeptide(L)' 'MIIVNAPLKQETFQKYAEDEGLVFIKKSGMKLFFDNPEGEDGKKAEGLKKKLKVEKELAAIYFSVQAQ' A
#
# COMPACT_ATOMS: atom_id res chain seq x y z
N MET A 1 2.51 6.79 9.13
CA MET A 1 1.66 5.63 8.75
C MET A 1 1.30 5.71 7.27
N ILE A 2 1.26 4.58 6.63
CA ILE A 2 0.89 4.49 5.20
C ILE A 2 -0.46 3.78 5.13
N ILE A 3 -1.36 4.33 4.33
CA ILE A 3 -2.70 3.74 4.15
C ILE A 3 -2.88 3.40 2.67
N VAL A 4 -3.19 2.14 2.40
CA VAL A 4 -3.51 1.67 1.06
C VAL A 4 -5.01 1.43 1.00
N ASN A 5 -5.69 2.14 0.11
CA ASN A 5 -7.13 1.97 -0.10
C ASN A 5 -7.31 1.12 -1.34
N ALA A 6 -7.78 -0.12 -1.15
CA ALA A 6 -7.91 -1.08 -2.23
C ALA A 6 -9.23 -1.84 -2.13
N PRO A 7 -10.14 -1.66 -3.10
CA PRO A 7 -11.44 -2.33 -3.05
C PRO A 7 -11.38 -3.82 -3.40
N LEU A 8 -10.34 -4.24 -4.10
CA LEU A 8 -10.18 -5.63 -4.54
C LEU A 8 -8.76 -6.10 -4.30
N LYS A 9 -8.57 -7.40 -4.20
CA LYS A 9 -7.24 -8.03 -4.05
C LYS A 9 -6.43 -7.44 -2.91
N GLN A 10 -7.06 -7.22 -1.78
CA GLN A 10 -6.41 -6.61 -0.63
C GLN A 10 -5.19 -7.41 -0.15
N GLU A 11 -5.26 -8.72 -0.19
CA GLU A 11 -4.14 -9.56 0.22
C GLU A 11 -2.92 -9.35 -0.69
N THR A 12 -3.16 -9.17 -1.98
CA THR A 12 -2.09 -8.91 -2.94
C THR A 12 -1.44 -7.55 -2.65
N PHE A 13 -2.25 -6.53 -2.40
CA PHE A 13 -1.72 -5.22 -2.03
C PHE A 13 -0.90 -5.30 -0.75
N GLN A 14 -1.39 -6.04 0.23
CA GLN A 14 -0.68 -6.22 1.50
C GLN A 14 0.69 -6.84 1.27
N LYS A 15 0.73 -7.90 0.46
CA LYS A 15 1.98 -8.59 0.17
C LYS A 15 3.01 -7.67 -0.47
N TYR A 16 2.60 -6.89 -1.47
CA TYR A 16 3.51 -5.96 -2.12
C TYR A 16 4.01 -4.89 -1.16
N ALA A 17 3.13 -4.38 -0.30
CA ALA A 17 3.53 -3.38 0.68
C ALA A 17 4.53 -3.96 1.68
N GLU A 18 4.32 -5.19 2.12
CA GLU A 18 5.25 -5.85 3.03
C GLU A 18 6.59 -6.09 2.36
N ASP A 19 6.60 -6.43 1.08
CA ASP A 19 7.83 -6.61 0.32
C ASP A 19 8.64 -5.31 0.23
N GLU A 20 7.98 -4.17 0.37
CA GLU A 20 8.63 -2.86 0.37
C GLU A 20 9.09 -2.43 1.76
N GLY A 21 9.00 -3.31 2.74
CA GLY A 21 9.47 -3.03 4.09
C GLY A 21 8.42 -2.44 5.02
N LEU A 22 7.17 -2.38 4.58
CA LEU A 22 6.10 -1.89 5.44
C LEU A 22 5.59 -3.01 6.35
N VAL A 23 5.10 -2.63 7.52
CA VAL A 23 4.58 -3.57 8.51
C VAL A 23 3.07 -3.41 8.60
N PHE A 24 2.35 -4.48 8.27
CA PHE A 24 0.90 -4.46 8.33
C PHE A 24 0.40 -4.30 9.76
N ILE A 25 -0.51 -3.35 9.97
CA ILE A 25 -1.10 -3.08 11.28
C ILE A 25 -2.51 -3.65 11.37
N LYS A 26 -3.37 -3.21 10.48
CA LYS A 26 -4.77 -3.62 10.50
C LYS A 26 -5.44 -3.33 9.17
N LYS A 27 -6.61 -3.94 8.98
CA LYS A 27 -7.47 -3.69 7.84
C LYS A 27 -8.80 -3.14 8.35
N SER A 28 -9.29 -2.11 7.71
CA SER A 28 -10.59 -1.53 8.05
C SER A 28 -11.35 -1.24 6.75
N GLY A 29 -12.37 -2.05 6.45
CA GLY A 29 -13.08 -1.92 5.19
C GLY A 29 -12.15 -2.16 4.02
N MET A 30 -12.01 -1.15 3.15
CA MET A 30 -11.13 -1.23 2.00
C MET A 30 -9.73 -0.66 2.29
N LYS A 31 -9.47 -0.24 3.52
CA LYS A 31 -8.21 0.39 3.89
C LYS A 31 -7.28 -0.59 4.60
N LEU A 32 -6.02 -0.60 4.18
CA LEU A 32 -4.96 -1.36 4.82
C LEU A 32 -3.99 -0.37 5.46
N PHE A 33 -3.73 -0.55 6.74
CA PHE A 33 -2.88 0.36 7.51
C PHE A 33 -1.51 -0.29 7.74
N PHE A 34 -0.46 0.46 7.43
CA PHE A 34 0.91 -0.02 7.56
C PHE A 34 1.76 0.96 8.34
N ASP A 35 2.68 0.42 9.13
CA ASP A 35 3.73 1.20 9.75
C ASP A 35 4.95 1.24 8.82
N ASN A 36 5.60 2.39 8.74
CA ASN A 36 6.80 2.55 7.94
C ASN A 36 7.99 2.77 8.87
N PRO A 37 8.74 1.71 9.22
CA PRO A 37 9.85 1.84 10.15
C PRO A 37 11.00 2.70 9.63
N GLU A 38 11.07 2.91 8.32
CA GLU A 38 12.12 3.72 7.72
C GLU A 38 11.87 5.23 7.81
N GLY A 39 10.65 5.63 8.16
CA GLY A 39 10.27 7.04 8.14
C GLY A 39 10.05 7.56 6.74
N GLU A 40 9.92 8.88 6.59
CA GLU A 40 9.67 9.53 5.32
C GLU A 40 8.45 8.95 4.59
N ASP A 41 7.33 8.95 5.30
CA ASP A 41 6.10 8.31 4.80
C ASP A 41 5.65 8.85 3.44
N GLY A 42 5.80 10.13 3.21
CA GLY A 42 5.41 10.73 1.93
C GLY A 42 6.14 10.13 0.74
N LYS A 43 7.46 10.00 0.86
CA LYS A 43 8.28 9.40 -0.19
C LYS A 43 7.97 7.92 -0.34
N LYS A 44 7.78 7.24 0.77
CA LYS A 44 7.49 5.81 0.74
C LYS A 44 6.15 5.54 0.06
N ALA A 45 5.14 6.35 0.37
CA ALA A 45 3.82 6.21 -0.24
C ALA A 45 3.89 6.43 -1.75
N GLU A 46 4.64 7.43 -2.20
CA GLU A 46 4.80 7.69 -3.64
C GLU A 46 5.51 6.55 -4.34
N GLY A 47 6.59 6.04 -3.75
CA GLY A 47 7.33 4.92 -4.32
C GLY A 47 6.47 3.67 -4.40
N LEU A 48 5.72 3.39 -3.35
CA LEU A 48 4.81 2.25 -3.32
C LEU A 48 3.73 2.38 -4.40
N LYS A 49 3.15 3.56 -4.52
CA LYS A 49 2.12 3.82 -5.53
C LYS A 49 2.65 3.54 -6.93
N LYS A 50 3.84 4.04 -7.25
CA LYS A 50 4.45 3.81 -8.55
C LYS A 50 4.71 2.33 -8.79
N LYS A 51 5.21 1.63 -7.80
CA LYS A 51 5.47 0.21 -7.91
C LYS A 51 4.20 -0.58 -8.16
N LEU A 52 3.15 -0.28 -7.42
CA LEU A 52 1.87 -0.98 -7.57
C LEU A 52 1.24 -0.75 -8.93
N LYS A 53 1.42 0.45 -9.50
CA LYS A 53 0.85 0.78 -10.81
C LYS A 53 1.43 -0.04 -11.94
N VAL A 54 2.67 -0.50 -11.82
CA VAL A 54 3.31 -1.29 -12.89
C VAL A 54 3.03 -2.78 -12.77
N GLU A 55 2.42 -3.22 -11.68
CA GLU A 55 2.07 -4.62 -11.51
C GLU A 55 0.83 -4.97 -12.31
N LYS A 56 0.94 -5.95 -13.20
CA LYS A 56 -0.17 -6.32 -14.08
C LYS A 56 -1.41 -6.76 -13.30
N GLU A 57 -1.21 -7.43 -12.18
CA GLU A 57 -2.31 -7.89 -11.35
C GLU A 57 -3.16 -6.75 -10.82
N LEU A 58 -2.54 -5.59 -10.63
CA LEU A 58 -3.18 -4.46 -9.97
C LEU A 58 -3.50 -3.32 -10.92
N ALA A 59 -3.05 -3.39 -12.17
CA ALA A 59 -3.17 -2.29 -13.12
C ALA A 59 -4.62 -1.91 -13.42
N ALA A 60 -5.54 -2.86 -13.35
CA ALA A 60 -6.95 -2.62 -13.61
C ALA A 60 -7.73 -2.22 -12.35
N ILE A 61 -7.09 -2.19 -11.20
CA ILE A 61 -7.77 -1.90 -9.94
C ILE A 61 -7.55 -0.43 -9.56
N TYR A 62 -8.63 0.23 -9.20
CA TYR A 62 -8.55 1.61 -8.75
C TYR A 62 -8.17 1.62 -7.27
N PHE A 63 -6.99 2.11 -6.97
CA PHE A 63 -6.48 2.12 -5.60
C PHE A 63 -5.79 3.46 -5.29
N SER A 64 -5.57 3.72 -4.02
CA SER A 64 -4.81 4.89 -3.61
C SER A 64 -3.85 4.53 -2.47
N VAL A 65 -2.76 5.29 -2.38
CA VAL A 65 -1.76 5.14 -1.31
C VAL A 65 -1.56 6.51 -0.71
N GLN A 66 -1.70 6.61 0.60
CA GLN A 66 -1.59 7.87 1.31
C GLN A 66 -0.64 7.75 2.49
N ALA A 67 0.08 8.84 2.76
CA ALA A 67 0.86 8.97 3.99
C ALA A 67 0.03 9.75 4.98
N GLN A 68 0.07 9.34 6.24
CA GLN A 68 -0.68 9.98 7.29
C GLN A 68 0.19 10.24 8.52
#